data_e5bcf000b1e6598b040abf302f4a5e68
#
_entry.id   e5bcf000b1e6598b040abf302f4a5e68
#
_cell.length_a   1.000
_cell.length_b   1.000
_cell.length_c   1.000
_cell.angle_alpha   90.00
_cell.angle_beta   90.00
_cell.angle_gamma   90.00
#
_symmetry.space_group_name_H-M   'P 1'
#
loop_
_entity.id
_entity.type
_entity.pdbx_description
1 polymer ?
#
loop_
_entity_poly.entity_id
_entity_poly.type
_entity_poly.pdbx_seq_one_letter_code
_entity_poly.pdbx_strand_id
1 'polypeptide(L)'
;MILAEPGGELDASLDPDYVGGPSPLLARFTASAEKIAAGDVDGGLAVFVDTLEGPGTWPRLPAMVKQNLRDNAMTLIGQVRDNRPPFSKADAEAIKMPTLFILGARTKGLLPKVLHALAAHVPYSRTAIIPNATHPMFEQAPQKYSEVVLDFLAS
;
A
#
# COMPACT_ATOMS: atom_id res chain seq x y z
N MET A 1 -12.37 -0.56 -12.51
CA MET A 1 -11.05 -0.78 -11.89
C MET A 1 -11.24 -1.08 -10.40
N ILE A 2 -10.37 -1.89 -9.79
CA ILE A 2 -10.41 -2.17 -8.34
C ILE A 2 -9.04 -1.84 -7.76
N LEU A 3 -9.00 -1.02 -6.71
CA LEU A 3 -7.80 -0.55 -6.02
C LEU A 3 -7.93 -0.83 -4.53
N ALA A 4 -7.23 -1.85 -4.05
CA ALA A 4 -7.17 -2.20 -2.64
C ALA A 4 -5.94 -1.51 -2.01
N GLU A 5 -6.17 -0.45 -1.26
CA GLU A 5 -5.14 0.36 -0.60
C GLU A 5 -3.95 0.66 -1.52
N PRO A 6 -4.15 1.44 -2.59
CA PRO A 6 -3.06 1.79 -3.51
C PRO A 6 -1.95 2.49 -2.74
N GLY A 7 -0.72 2.02 -2.96
CA GLY A 7 0.48 2.68 -2.48
C GLY A 7 0.99 3.69 -3.48
N GLY A 8 1.87 4.57 -3.04
CA GLY A 8 2.52 5.60 -3.85
C GLY A 8 2.65 6.92 -3.11
N GLU A 9 3.32 7.85 -3.73
CA GLU A 9 3.48 9.22 -3.24
C GLU A 9 2.35 10.10 -3.80
N LEU A 10 1.98 11.13 -3.08
CA LEU A 10 1.05 12.18 -3.54
C LEU A 10 1.84 13.45 -3.82
N ASP A 11 1.50 14.19 -4.88
CA ASP A 11 2.06 15.52 -5.10
C ASP A 11 1.28 16.61 -4.33
N ALA A 12 1.73 17.87 -4.45
CA ALA A 12 1.12 19.01 -3.77
C ALA A 12 -0.35 19.26 -4.16
N SER A 13 -0.82 18.72 -5.28
CA SER A 13 -2.22 18.88 -5.71
C SER A 13 -3.19 17.95 -4.96
N LEU A 14 -2.67 16.87 -4.37
CA LEU A 14 -3.43 15.89 -3.57
C LEU A 14 -3.04 15.89 -2.10
N ASP A 15 -1.85 16.37 -1.77
CA ASP A 15 -1.35 16.47 -0.39
C ASP A 15 -0.86 17.90 -0.12
N PRO A 16 -1.66 18.72 0.57
CA PRO A 16 -1.24 20.09 0.92
C PRO A 16 0.01 20.17 1.78
N ASP A 17 0.34 19.09 2.50
CA ASP A 17 1.53 19.02 3.35
C ASP A 17 2.77 18.52 2.59
N TYR A 18 2.67 18.31 1.29
CA TYR A 18 3.79 17.87 0.46
C TYR A 18 4.87 18.95 0.37
N VAL A 19 6.05 18.62 0.86
CA VAL A 19 7.21 19.53 0.90
C VAL A 19 8.26 19.24 -0.18
N GLY A 20 7.97 18.33 -1.10
CA GLY A 20 8.93 17.84 -2.10
C GLY A 20 9.91 16.80 -1.55
N GLY A 21 10.52 16.05 -2.47
CA GLY A 21 11.46 14.98 -2.13
C GLY A 21 10.79 13.67 -1.66
N PRO A 22 11.59 12.65 -1.34
CA PRO A 22 11.06 11.36 -0.92
C PRO A 22 10.38 11.46 0.45
N SER A 23 9.22 10.81 0.57
CA SER A 23 8.53 10.73 1.87
C SER A 23 9.36 9.96 2.91
N PRO A 24 9.10 10.16 4.21
CA PRO A 24 9.71 9.34 5.26
C PRO A 24 9.46 7.83 5.08
N LEU A 25 8.37 7.45 4.44
CA LEU A 25 8.06 6.06 4.12
C LEU A 25 9.00 5.52 3.04
N LEU A 26 9.19 6.26 1.94
CA LEU A 26 10.11 5.86 0.87
C LEU A 26 11.55 5.76 1.39
N ALA A 27 11.97 6.68 2.26
CA ALA A 27 13.28 6.60 2.91
C ALA A 27 13.46 5.30 3.71
N ARG A 28 12.42 4.84 4.42
CA ARG A 28 12.46 3.56 5.14
C ARG A 28 12.49 2.34 4.22
N PHE A 29 11.75 2.38 3.10
CA PHE A 29 11.82 1.31 2.09
C PHE A 29 13.17 1.25 1.41
N THR A 30 13.79 2.40 1.15
CA THR A 30 15.16 2.49 0.63
C THR A 30 16.15 1.86 1.62
N ALA A 31 16.08 2.21 2.90
CA ALA A 31 16.92 1.60 3.94
C ALA A 31 16.72 0.07 4.06
N SER A 32 15.47 -0.41 3.90
CA SER A 32 15.17 -1.85 3.83
C SER A 32 15.88 -2.51 2.63
N ALA A 33 15.72 -1.94 1.44
CA ALA A 33 16.32 -2.46 0.20
C ALA A 33 17.85 -2.45 0.25
N GLU A 34 18.47 -1.42 0.85
CA GLU A 34 19.91 -1.33 1.04
C GLU A 34 20.45 -2.47 1.94
N LYS A 35 19.74 -2.76 3.04
CA LYS A 35 20.08 -3.90 3.91
C LYS A 35 20.00 -5.24 3.15
N ILE A 36 18.93 -5.46 2.40
CA ILE A 36 18.75 -6.67 1.58
C ILE A 36 19.89 -6.78 0.55
N ALA A 37 20.22 -5.70 -0.14
CA ALA A 37 21.30 -5.66 -1.12
C ALA A 37 22.68 -5.94 -0.50
N ALA A 38 22.88 -5.57 0.77
CA ALA A 38 24.08 -5.87 1.54
C ALA A 38 24.12 -7.31 2.11
N GLY A 39 23.08 -8.12 1.88
CA GLY A 39 22.97 -9.50 2.38
C GLY A 39 22.25 -9.64 3.73
N ASP A 40 21.91 -8.54 4.41
CA ASP A 40 21.09 -8.54 5.63
C ASP A 40 19.58 -8.63 5.27
N VAL A 41 19.19 -9.78 4.73
CA VAL A 41 17.82 -10.00 4.24
C VAL A 41 16.81 -9.87 5.37
N ASP A 42 17.02 -10.52 6.50
CA ASP A 42 16.08 -10.50 7.63
C ASP A 42 16.01 -9.10 8.27
N GLY A 43 17.12 -8.39 8.40
CA GLY A 43 17.14 -7.03 8.91
C GLY A 43 16.45 -6.05 7.97
N GLY A 44 16.58 -6.23 6.66
CA GLY A 44 15.85 -5.45 5.67
C GLY A 44 14.34 -5.72 5.72
N LEU A 45 13.93 -6.99 5.76
CA LEU A 45 12.53 -7.39 5.88
C LEU A 45 11.90 -6.94 7.21
N ALA A 46 12.67 -6.93 8.31
CA ALA A 46 12.19 -6.37 9.57
C ALA A 46 11.86 -4.87 9.43
N VAL A 47 12.73 -4.09 8.80
CA VAL A 47 12.45 -2.66 8.54
C VAL A 47 11.20 -2.50 7.66
N PHE A 48 11.05 -3.31 6.61
CA PHE A 48 9.90 -3.25 5.71
C PHE A 48 8.58 -3.55 6.43
N VAL A 49 8.51 -4.71 7.11
CA VAL A 49 7.30 -5.17 7.80
C VAL A 49 6.94 -4.23 8.94
N ASP A 50 7.90 -3.84 9.78
CA ASP A 50 7.66 -2.94 10.91
C ASP A 50 7.26 -1.53 10.46
N THR A 51 7.61 -1.15 9.24
CA THR A 51 7.16 0.11 8.63
C THR A 51 5.67 0.08 8.27
N LEU A 52 5.19 -1.05 7.75
CA LEU A 52 3.81 -1.22 7.30
C LEU A 52 2.85 -1.60 8.43
N GLU A 53 3.27 -2.53 9.28
CA GLU A 53 2.39 -3.18 10.27
C GLU A 53 2.65 -2.70 11.70
N GLY A 54 3.69 -1.91 11.90
CA GLY A 54 4.10 -1.38 13.20
C GLY A 54 5.32 -2.09 13.81
N PRO A 55 6.01 -1.42 14.74
CA PRO A 55 7.25 -1.91 15.34
C PRO A 55 7.12 -3.27 16.00
N GLY A 56 8.12 -4.13 15.80
CA GLY A 56 8.20 -5.45 16.40
C GLY A 56 7.23 -6.47 15.78
N THR A 57 6.68 -6.23 14.60
CA THR A 57 5.83 -7.19 13.90
C THR A 57 6.66 -8.32 13.30
N TRP A 58 7.81 -8.03 12.70
CA TRP A 58 8.67 -9.05 12.09
C TRP A 58 8.94 -10.28 12.97
N PRO A 59 9.40 -10.16 14.23
CA PRO A 59 9.66 -11.34 15.05
C PRO A 59 8.42 -12.19 15.32
N ARG A 60 7.24 -11.60 15.31
CA ARG A 60 5.95 -12.27 15.60
C ARG A 60 5.34 -12.98 14.39
N LEU A 61 5.83 -12.73 13.18
CA LEU A 61 5.29 -13.37 11.97
C LEU A 61 5.54 -14.89 12.00
N PRO A 62 4.56 -15.70 11.51
CA PRO A 62 4.73 -17.12 11.31
C PRO A 62 5.91 -17.45 10.40
N ALA A 63 6.58 -18.59 10.64
CA ALA A 63 7.76 -19.00 9.87
C ALA A 63 7.50 -19.08 8.35
N MET A 64 6.31 -19.57 7.95
CA MET A 64 5.93 -19.66 6.54
C MET A 64 5.81 -18.28 5.89
N VAL A 65 5.24 -17.29 6.60
CA VAL A 65 5.14 -15.90 6.11
C VAL A 65 6.53 -15.30 5.95
N LYS A 66 7.41 -15.47 6.95
CA LYS A 66 8.81 -15.03 6.86
C LYS A 66 9.54 -15.66 5.68
N GLN A 67 9.32 -16.95 5.43
CA GLN A 67 9.96 -17.63 4.30
C GLN A 67 9.46 -17.06 2.97
N ASN A 68 8.16 -16.87 2.79
CA ASN A 68 7.60 -16.25 1.60
C ASN A 68 8.16 -14.83 1.36
N LEU A 69 8.31 -14.04 2.43
CA LEU A 69 8.94 -12.71 2.33
C LEU A 69 10.41 -12.80 1.94
N ARG A 70 11.18 -13.76 2.47
CA ARG A 70 12.59 -13.99 2.07
C ARG A 70 12.71 -14.37 0.60
N ASP A 71 11.86 -15.27 0.13
CA ASP A 71 11.88 -15.74 -1.26
C ASP A 71 11.60 -14.60 -2.26
N ASN A 72 10.91 -13.55 -1.80
CA ASN A 72 10.56 -12.37 -2.60
C ASN A 72 11.38 -11.10 -2.23
N ALA A 73 12.32 -11.18 -1.30
CA ALA A 73 13.01 -10.00 -0.76
C ALA A 73 13.69 -9.13 -1.83
N MET A 74 14.24 -9.74 -2.88
CA MET A 74 14.93 -9.03 -3.96
C MET A 74 13.99 -8.11 -4.76
N THR A 75 12.68 -8.33 -4.71
CA THR A 75 11.70 -7.46 -5.38
C THR A 75 11.69 -6.05 -4.77
N LEU A 76 12.00 -5.91 -3.48
CA LEU A 76 12.07 -4.60 -2.81
C LEU A 76 13.18 -3.72 -3.38
N ILE A 77 14.29 -4.30 -3.83
CA ILE A 77 15.37 -3.56 -4.48
C ILE A 77 14.88 -2.97 -5.82
N GLY A 78 14.13 -3.75 -6.60
CA GLY A 78 13.50 -3.26 -7.83
C GLY A 78 12.46 -2.17 -7.56
N GLN A 79 11.65 -2.36 -6.53
CA GLN A 79 10.57 -1.45 -6.16
C GLN A 79 11.07 -0.05 -5.77
N VAL A 80 12.17 0.06 -5.01
CA VAL A 80 12.74 1.37 -4.65
C VAL A 80 13.51 2.05 -5.79
N ARG A 81 13.90 1.30 -6.82
CA ARG A 81 14.54 1.82 -8.03
C ARG A 81 13.53 2.25 -9.10
N ASP A 82 12.28 1.87 -8.94
CA ASP A 82 11.19 2.26 -9.83
C ASP A 82 10.81 3.72 -9.56
N ASN A 83 11.36 4.61 -10.37
CA ASN A 83 11.19 6.06 -10.23
C ASN A 83 9.81 6.49 -10.78
N ARG A 84 8.74 6.16 -10.06
CA ARG A 84 7.39 6.61 -10.39
C ARG A 84 7.18 8.04 -9.93
N PRO A 85 6.56 8.90 -10.77
CA PRO A 85 6.13 10.21 -10.32
C PRO A 85 5.05 10.07 -9.23
N PRO A 86 4.96 11.02 -8.29
CA PRO A 86 3.85 11.08 -7.35
C PRO A 86 2.51 11.19 -8.10
N PHE A 87 1.46 10.63 -7.52
CA PHE A 87 0.10 10.82 -8.05
C PHE A 87 -0.30 12.28 -7.95
N SER A 88 -0.86 12.80 -9.04
CA SER A 88 -1.44 14.14 -9.10
C SER A 88 -2.97 14.08 -9.11
N LYS A 89 -3.60 15.22 -8.80
CA LYS A 89 -5.04 15.39 -8.97
C LYS A 89 -5.47 15.16 -10.42
N ALA A 90 -4.66 15.61 -11.38
CA ALA A 90 -4.94 15.39 -12.80
C ALA A 90 -4.94 13.90 -13.18
N ASP A 91 -4.03 13.10 -12.62
CA ASP A 91 -4.01 11.65 -12.84
C ASP A 91 -5.27 10.99 -12.29
N ALA A 92 -5.70 11.36 -11.09
CA ALA A 92 -6.93 10.85 -10.49
C ALA A 92 -8.17 11.23 -11.31
N GLU A 93 -8.28 12.49 -11.73
CA GLU A 93 -9.38 12.99 -12.57
C GLU A 93 -9.38 12.37 -13.98
N ALA A 94 -8.24 11.89 -14.47
CA ALA A 94 -8.12 11.21 -15.76
C ALA A 94 -8.70 9.78 -15.75
N ILE A 95 -8.91 9.18 -14.59
CA ILE A 95 -9.55 7.85 -14.45
C ILE A 95 -11.05 7.98 -14.72
N LYS A 96 -11.49 7.56 -15.92
CA LYS A 96 -12.90 7.69 -16.36
C LYS A 96 -13.70 6.38 -16.22
N MET A 97 -13.10 5.29 -15.83
CA MET A 97 -13.78 4.02 -15.64
C MET A 97 -14.38 3.92 -14.24
N PRO A 98 -15.48 3.17 -14.04
CA PRO A 98 -15.95 2.84 -12.71
C PRO A 98 -14.84 2.26 -11.85
N THR A 99 -14.64 2.80 -10.66
CA THR A 99 -13.53 2.45 -9.78
C THR A 99 -14.02 2.14 -8.37
N LEU A 100 -13.61 0.98 -7.85
CA LEU A 100 -13.80 0.59 -6.47
C LEU A 100 -12.49 0.74 -5.70
N PHE A 101 -12.50 1.56 -4.66
CA PHE A 101 -11.46 1.61 -3.65
C PHE A 101 -11.84 0.70 -2.48
N ILE A 102 -10.90 -0.11 -1.99
CA ILE A 102 -11.13 -1.00 -0.85
C ILE A 102 -10.12 -0.67 0.25
N LEU A 103 -10.61 -0.47 1.47
CA LEU A 103 -9.83 -0.08 2.64
C LEU A 103 -10.10 -1.05 3.80
N GLY A 104 -9.05 -1.53 4.46
CA GLY A 104 -9.17 -2.21 5.75
C GLY A 104 -9.47 -1.20 6.86
N ALA A 105 -10.53 -1.44 7.64
CA ALA A 105 -10.99 -0.50 8.69
C ALA A 105 -9.93 -0.19 9.75
N ARG A 106 -8.91 -1.03 9.88
CA ARG A 106 -7.84 -0.91 10.88
C ARG A 106 -6.49 -0.53 10.27
N THR A 107 -6.42 -0.37 8.94
CA THR A 107 -5.21 0.12 8.27
C THR A 107 -4.90 1.55 8.70
N LYS A 108 -3.63 1.84 8.95
CA LYS A 108 -3.13 3.14 9.41
C LYS A 108 -2.02 3.64 8.51
N GLY A 109 -1.68 4.91 8.66
CA GLY A 109 -0.54 5.53 7.98
C GLY A 109 -0.85 6.02 6.58
N LEU A 110 0.08 5.79 5.64
CA LEU A 110 0.02 6.38 4.29
C LEU A 110 -1.09 5.80 3.42
N LEU A 111 -1.34 4.49 3.47
CA LEU A 111 -2.27 3.83 2.55
C LEU A 111 -3.69 4.41 2.60
N PRO A 112 -4.31 4.62 3.79
CA PRO A 112 -5.59 5.33 3.87
C PRO A 112 -5.51 6.76 3.32
N LYS A 113 -4.42 7.50 3.57
CA LYS A 113 -4.23 8.87 3.08
C LYS A 113 -4.25 8.89 1.54
N VAL A 114 -3.45 8.03 0.90
CA VAL A 114 -3.39 7.90 -0.57
C VAL A 114 -4.76 7.51 -1.12
N LEU A 115 -5.41 6.49 -0.55
CA LEU A 115 -6.72 6.03 -1.00
C LEU A 115 -7.76 7.16 -0.95
N HIS A 116 -7.86 7.87 0.16
CA HIS A 116 -8.84 8.94 0.30
C HIS A 116 -8.57 10.11 -0.63
N ALA A 117 -7.30 10.49 -0.80
CA ALA A 117 -6.91 11.56 -1.73
C ALA A 117 -7.30 11.21 -3.17
N LEU A 118 -7.01 9.99 -3.64
CA LEU A 118 -7.38 9.55 -4.97
C LEU A 118 -8.91 9.41 -5.12
N ALA A 119 -9.58 8.77 -4.17
CA ALA A 119 -11.03 8.55 -4.22
C ALA A 119 -11.84 9.85 -4.25
N ALA A 120 -11.32 10.92 -3.64
CA ALA A 120 -11.97 12.24 -3.69
C ALA A 120 -11.97 12.89 -5.07
N HIS A 121 -11.09 12.45 -5.98
CA HIS A 121 -10.89 13.05 -7.30
C HIS A 121 -11.18 12.12 -8.47
N VAL A 122 -11.31 10.81 -8.26
CA VAL A 122 -11.75 9.86 -9.31
C VAL A 122 -13.27 9.99 -9.52
N PRO A 123 -13.74 10.44 -10.71
CA PRO A 123 -15.15 10.87 -10.88
C PRO A 123 -16.20 9.77 -10.65
N TYR A 124 -15.89 8.53 -11.04
CA TYR A 124 -16.82 7.39 -10.96
C TYR A 124 -16.29 6.36 -9.95
N SER A 125 -16.00 6.82 -8.73
CA SER A 125 -15.49 5.95 -7.69
C SER A 125 -16.50 5.69 -6.57
N ARG A 126 -16.36 4.53 -5.95
CA ARG A 126 -16.94 4.21 -4.65
C ARG A 126 -15.88 3.58 -3.73
N THR A 127 -16.04 3.77 -2.43
CA THR A 127 -15.14 3.18 -1.43
C THR A 127 -15.90 2.15 -0.61
N ALA A 128 -15.29 0.97 -0.43
CA ALA A 128 -15.75 -0.06 0.49
C ALA A 128 -14.75 -0.27 1.62
N ILE A 129 -15.25 -0.50 2.82
CA ILE A 129 -14.44 -0.72 4.03
C ILE A 129 -14.61 -2.17 4.47
N ILE A 130 -13.50 -2.87 4.65
CA ILE A 130 -13.47 -4.24 5.18
C ILE A 130 -13.35 -4.18 6.71
N PRO A 131 -14.39 -4.57 7.46
CA PRO A 131 -14.39 -4.49 8.92
C PRO A 131 -13.28 -5.34 9.55
N ASN A 132 -12.68 -4.83 10.62
CA ASN A 132 -11.67 -5.51 11.44
C ASN A 132 -10.39 -5.95 10.70
N ALA A 133 -10.18 -5.53 9.44
CA ALA A 133 -9.01 -5.87 8.64
C ALA A 133 -8.00 -4.71 8.55
N THR A 134 -6.74 -5.07 8.36
CA THR A 134 -5.62 -4.21 7.98
C THR A 134 -5.27 -4.42 6.51
N HIS A 135 -4.10 -3.95 6.04
CA HIS A 135 -3.68 -4.04 4.64
C HIS A 135 -3.86 -5.44 4.00
N PRO A 136 -3.49 -6.59 4.62
CA PRO A 136 -3.78 -7.91 4.05
C PRO A 136 -5.24 -8.35 4.23
N MET A 137 -6.19 -7.46 3.96
CA MET A 137 -7.62 -7.68 4.14
C MET A 137 -8.19 -8.86 3.34
N PHE A 138 -7.58 -9.19 2.21
CA PHE A 138 -7.95 -10.35 1.39
C PHE A 138 -7.60 -11.69 2.07
N GLU A 139 -6.62 -11.70 2.98
CA GLU A 139 -6.28 -12.87 3.81
C GLU A 139 -7.07 -12.90 5.10
N GLN A 140 -7.28 -11.72 5.72
CA GLN A 140 -7.94 -11.60 7.04
C GLN A 140 -9.46 -11.75 6.96
N ALA A 141 -10.07 -11.34 5.84
CA ALA A 141 -11.52 -11.37 5.62
C ALA A 141 -11.89 -11.76 4.18
N PRO A 142 -11.46 -12.94 3.68
CA PRO A 142 -11.57 -13.32 2.27
C PRO A 142 -13.01 -13.33 1.76
N GLN A 143 -13.98 -13.80 2.55
CA GLN A 143 -15.38 -13.81 2.16
C GLN A 143 -15.90 -12.38 1.95
N LYS A 144 -15.67 -11.50 2.92
CA LYS A 144 -16.13 -10.11 2.83
C LYS A 144 -15.46 -9.33 1.70
N TYR A 145 -14.16 -9.57 1.51
CA TYR A 145 -13.43 -8.98 0.39
C TYR A 145 -14.02 -9.43 -0.95
N SER A 146 -14.26 -10.74 -1.12
CA SER A 146 -14.85 -11.29 -2.34
C SER A 146 -16.26 -10.79 -2.60
N GLU A 147 -17.13 -10.71 -1.57
CA GLU A 147 -18.47 -10.13 -1.68
C GLU A 147 -18.43 -8.71 -2.26
N VAL A 148 -17.57 -7.85 -1.69
CA VAL A 148 -17.43 -6.45 -2.13
C VAL A 148 -16.96 -6.35 -3.58
N VAL A 149 -16.01 -7.20 -3.98
CA VAL A 149 -15.50 -7.24 -5.36
C VAL A 149 -16.58 -7.72 -6.32
N LEU A 150 -17.26 -8.82 -6.01
CA LEU A 150 -18.29 -9.40 -6.87
C LEU A 150 -19.49 -8.46 -7.03
N ASP A 151 -19.91 -7.80 -5.95
CA ASP A 151 -20.98 -6.79 -5.98
C ASP A 151 -20.62 -5.60 -6.90
N PHE A 152 -19.36 -5.17 -6.88
CA PHE A 152 -18.89 -4.13 -7.80
C PHE A 152 -18.87 -4.60 -9.25
N LEU A 153 -18.48 -5.84 -9.52
CA LEU A 153 -18.40 -6.37 -10.88
C LEU A 153 -19.79 -6.65 -11.48
N ALA A 154 -20.82 -6.82 -10.65
CA ALA A 154 -22.21 -7.05 -11.08
C ALA A 154 -23.01 -5.74 -11.26
N SER A 155 -22.45 -4.59 -10.87
CA SER A 155 -23.07 -3.26 -10.99
C SER A 155 -22.56 -2.52 -12.22
#